data_185558b7055e62fad8fd4898ed0f9b69
#
_entry.id   185558b7055e62fad8fd4898ed0f9b69
#
_cell.length_a   1.000
_cell.length_b   1.000
_cell.length_c   1.000
_cell.angle_alpha   90.00
_cell.angle_beta   90.00
_cell.angle_gamma   90.00
#
_symmetry.space_group_name_H-M   'P 1'
#
loop_
_entity.id
_entity.type
_entity.pdbx_description
1 polymer ?
#
loop_
_entity_poly.entity_id
_entity_poly.type
_entity_poly.pdbx_seq_one_letter_code
_entity_poly.pdbx_strand_id
1 'polypeptide(L)'
;STLITHMNGLNKPTSGKIYIDGRDLWAEPEKIREFRFLTGLVFQYPEHQLFENDVISDVCFGPMNQGLSREEAEKEAKQALTHVGVKEFNFKKSPFELSGGQKKRVAIAGVLAMNPKILILDEPTAGLDPKGRDDILDQIAELHKVRGITIVLVSHSMEDIAKYVERLIVMNHGEAVFDDTPKKVFSHYKELETMGLAAPQITYIMHALKEHGLNVDADATTVEEARDSILAALKASDSPLLKEGGAEK
;
A
#
# COMPACT_ATOMS: atom_id res chain seq x y z
N SER A 1 4.49 -7.69 10.36
CA SER A 1 5.17 -8.61 9.39
C SER A 1 4.81 -10.08 9.60
N THR A 2 4.65 -10.61 10.84
CA THR A 2 4.39 -12.05 11.07
C THR A 2 3.12 -12.55 10.36
N LEU A 3 2.00 -11.84 10.44
CA LEU A 3 0.75 -12.24 9.78
C LEU A 3 0.91 -12.39 8.27
N ILE A 4 1.57 -11.44 7.61
CA ILE A 4 1.76 -11.46 6.16
C ILE A 4 2.65 -12.61 5.68
N THR A 5 3.63 -13.04 6.47
CA THR A 5 4.45 -14.22 6.16
C THR A 5 3.65 -15.53 6.29
N HIS A 6 2.62 -15.57 7.13
CA HIS A 6 1.65 -16.66 7.15
C HIS A 6 0.74 -16.63 5.92
N MET A 7 0.28 -15.44 5.48
CA MET A 7 -0.57 -15.29 4.30
C MET A 7 0.13 -15.72 2.99
N ASN A 8 1.45 -15.53 2.89
CA ASN A 8 2.25 -15.99 1.75
C ASN A 8 2.73 -17.46 1.90
N GLY A 9 2.46 -18.13 3.02
CA GLY A 9 2.91 -19.48 3.28
C GLY A 9 4.41 -19.63 3.54
N LEU A 10 5.10 -18.57 3.92
CA LEU A 10 6.48 -18.65 4.42
C LEU A 10 6.52 -19.27 5.81
N ASN A 11 5.54 -18.94 6.64
CA ASN A 11 5.40 -19.52 7.97
C ASN A 11 4.12 -20.34 8.05
N LYS A 12 4.21 -21.53 8.67
CA LYS A 12 3.06 -22.35 8.98
C LYS A 12 2.44 -21.90 10.31
N PRO A 13 1.11 -21.70 10.40
CA PRO A 13 0.48 -21.37 11.67
C PRO A 13 0.57 -22.53 12.67
N THR A 14 0.71 -22.23 13.95
CA THR A 14 0.72 -23.22 15.03
C THR A 14 -0.66 -23.89 15.17
N SER A 15 -1.72 -23.13 14.93
CA SER A 15 -3.12 -23.60 14.92
C SER A 15 -3.95 -22.77 13.94
N GLY A 16 -5.16 -23.24 13.64
CA GLY A 16 -6.03 -22.58 12.66
C GLY A 16 -5.65 -22.91 11.21
N LYS A 17 -6.35 -22.26 10.27
CA LYS A 17 -6.20 -22.48 8.83
C LYS A 17 -6.20 -21.16 8.09
N ILE A 18 -5.49 -21.13 6.97
CA ILE A 18 -5.45 -19.99 6.06
C ILE A 18 -6.01 -20.45 4.72
N TYR A 19 -7.00 -19.72 4.21
CA TYR A 19 -7.63 -20.02 2.94
C TYR A 19 -7.30 -18.95 1.91
N ILE A 20 -6.91 -19.39 0.71
CA ILE A 20 -6.72 -18.54 -0.47
C ILE A 20 -7.60 -19.11 -1.58
N ASP A 21 -8.50 -18.30 -2.13
CA ASP A 21 -9.51 -18.76 -3.10
C ASP A 21 -10.26 -20.03 -2.63
N GLY A 22 -10.62 -20.09 -1.34
CA GLY A 22 -11.34 -21.22 -0.73
C GLY A 22 -10.51 -22.48 -0.51
N ARG A 23 -9.22 -22.49 -0.85
CA ARG A 23 -8.30 -23.63 -0.66
C ARG A 23 -7.45 -23.42 0.60
N ASP A 24 -7.39 -24.43 1.45
CA ASP A 24 -6.52 -24.41 2.63
C ASP A 24 -5.05 -24.44 2.18
N LEU A 25 -4.31 -23.40 2.56
CA LEU A 25 -2.91 -23.16 2.18
C LEU A 25 -1.97 -24.33 2.58
N TRP A 26 -2.29 -25.02 3.67
CA TRP A 26 -1.45 -26.06 4.24
C TRP A 26 -2.05 -27.47 4.16
N ALA A 27 -3.17 -27.65 3.46
CA ALA A 27 -3.74 -28.99 3.24
C ALA A 27 -2.80 -29.89 2.43
N GLU A 28 -2.08 -29.33 1.45
CA GLU A 28 -1.13 -30.02 0.57
C GLU A 28 0.20 -29.23 0.58
N PRO A 29 1.10 -29.47 1.57
CA PRO A 29 2.34 -28.69 1.72
C PRO A 29 3.25 -28.68 0.49
N GLU A 30 3.21 -29.72 -0.34
CA GLU A 30 3.94 -29.81 -1.60
C GLU A 30 3.49 -28.78 -2.65
N LYS A 31 2.27 -28.29 -2.54
CA LYS A 31 1.69 -27.26 -3.43
C LYS A 31 1.88 -25.84 -2.93
N ILE A 32 2.58 -25.64 -1.82
CA ILE A 32 2.79 -24.30 -1.22
C ILE A 32 3.39 -23.30 -2.20
N ARG A 33 4.20 -23.77 -3.16
CA ARG A 33 4.81 -22.94 -4.20
C ARG A 33 3.76 -22.29 -5.11
N GLU A 34 2.67 -23.01 -5.43
CA GLU A 34 1.57 -22.45 -6.24
C GLU A 34 0.91 -21.27 -5.50
N PHE A 35 0.67 -21.42 -4.20
CA PHE A 35 0.11 -20.35 -3.37
C PHE A 35 1.02 -19.12 -3.28
N ARG A 36 2.35 -19.33 -3.21
CA ARG A 36 3.32 -18.23 -3.19
C ARG A 36 3.32 -17.42 -4.49
N PHE A 37 3.02 -18.05 -5.62
CA PHE A 37 2.82 -17.35 -6.89
C PHE A 37 1.50 -16.58 -6.94
N LEU A 38 0.45 -17.11 -6.30
CA LEU A 38 -0.83 -16.40 -6.20
C LEU A 38 -0.75 -15.20 -5.25
N THR A 39 0.12 -15.29 -4.23
CA THR A 39 0.25 -14.28 -3.17
C THR A 39 1.64 -13.68 -3.20
N GLY A 40 1.86 -12.68 -4.02
CA GLY A 40 3.11 -11.95 -4.11
C GLY A 40 3.38 -11.18 -2.81
N LEU A 41 4.58 -11.29 -2.26
CA LEU A 41 5.00 -10.57 -1.05
C LEU A 41 6.22 -9.72 -1.36
N VAL A 42 6.10 -8.43 -1.11
CA VAL A 42 7.18 -7.44 -1.15
C VAL A 42 7.54 -7.10 0.29
N PHE A 43 8.74 -7.47 0.72
CA PHE A 43 9.22 -7.20 2.08
C PHE A 43 9.63 -5.73 2.27
N GLN A 44 9.77 -5.33 3.51
CA GLN A 44 10.41 -4.06 3.86
C GLN A 44 11.84 -4.00 3.30
N TYR A 45 12.22 -2.86 2.69
CA TYR A 45 13.50 -2.69 1.98
C TYR A 45 13.73 -3.71 0.86
N PRO A 46 12.80 -3.84 -0.10
CA PRO A 46 12.85 -4.89 -1.12
C PRO A 46 14.02 -4.68 -2.09
N GLU A 47 14.60 -3.48 -2.15
CA GLU A 47 15.78 -3.13 -2.93
C GLU A 47 17.04 -3.92 -2.55
N HIS A 48 17.09 -4.52 -1.37
CA HIS A 48 18.19 -5.39 -0.95
C HIS A 48 18.11 -6.81 -1.53
N GLN A 49 17.00 -7.12 -2.21
CA GLN A 49 16.78 -8.43 -2.82
C GLN A 49 17.24 -8.49 -4.28
N LEU A 50 17.67 -7.37 -4.86
CA LEU A 50 18.16 -7.30 -6.23
C LEU A 50 19.58 -7.87 -6.32
N PHE A 51 19.81 -8.80 -7.24
CA PHE A 51 21.06 -9.56 -7.31
C PHE A 51 21.57 -9.83 -8.74
N GLU A 52 20.74 -9.62 -9.77
CA GLU A 52 21.12 -9.85 -11.16
C GLU A 52 21.99 -8.73 -11.75
N ASN A 53 22.61 -9.02 -12.87
CA ASN A 53 23.52 -8.08 -13.54
C ASN A 53 22.78 -6.88 -14.15
N ASP A 54 21.54 -7.07 -14.59
CA ASP A 54 20.70 -6.01 -15.13
C ASP A 54 19.25 -6.11 -14.63
N VAL A 55 18.56 -4.97 -14.66
CA VAL A 55 17.19 -4.79 -14.16
C VAL A 55 16.20 -5.78 -14.78
N ILE A 56 16.26 -5.95 -16.12
CA ILE A 56 15.29 -6.82 -16.80
C ILE A 56 15.49 -8.28 -16.40
N SER A 57 16.74 -8.73 -16.22
CA SER A 57 17.06 -10.08 -15.79
C SER A 57 16.58 -10.34 -14.37
N ASP A 58 16.75 -9.37 -13.48
CA ASP A 58 16.26 -9.46 -12.09
C ASP A 58 14.74 -9.66 -12.04
N VAL A 59 14.00 -8.86 -12.80
CA VAL A 59 12.52 -8.96 -12.86
C VAL A 59 12.06 -10.23 -13.58
N CYS A 60 12.82 -10.78 -14.52
CA CYS A 60 12.50 -12.06 -15.18
C CYS A 60 12.65 -13.27 -14.25
N PHE A 61 13.38 -13.17 -13.15
CA PHE A 61 13.68 -14.29 -12.27
C PHE A 61 12.41 -14.98 -11.73
N GLY A 62 11.44 -14.18 -11.27
CA GLY A 62 10.16 -14.68 -10.77
C GLY A 62 9.38 -15.48 -11.83
N PRO A 63 9.04 -14.89 -12.99
CA PRO A 63 8.35 -15.56 -14.10
C PRO A 63 9.06 -16.82 -14.59
N MET A 64 10.39 -16.79 -14.73
CA MET A 64 11.16 -17.97 -15.11
C MET A 64 11.04 -19.10 -14.07
N ASN A 65 10.99 -18.77 -12.79
CA ASN A 65 10.72 -19.74 -11.73
C ASN A 65 9.29 -20.31 -11.76
N GLN A 66 8.34 -19.61 -12.40
CA GLN A 66 7.00 -20.15 -12.71
C GLN A 66 7.01 -21.11 -13.91
N GLY A 67 8.13 -21.22 -14.63
CA GLY A 67 8.28 -22.08 -15.80
C GLY A 67 8.08 -21.37 -17.14
N LEU A 68 7.99 -20.04 -17.18
CA LEU A 68 7.93 -19.27 -18.42
C LEU A 68 9.28 -19.34 -19.14
N SER A 69 9.26 -19.35 -20.47
CA SER A 69 10.44 -19.15 -21.28
C SER A 69 11.05 -17.76 -21.05
N ARG A 70 12.31 -17.59 -21.42
CA ARG A 70 12.98 -16.27 -21.29
C ARG A 70 12.25 -15.16 -22.03
N GLU A 71 11.72 -15.46 -23.22
CA GLU A 71 10.99 -14.49 -24.04
C GLU A 71 9.67 -14.07 -23.38
N GLU A 72 8.90 -15.03 -22.86
CA GLU A 72 7.67 -14.76 -22.10
C GLU A 72 7.95 -13.99 -20.83
N ALA A 73 8.99 -14.39 -20.07
CA ALA A 73 9.40 -13.70 -18.85
C ALA A 73 9.81 -12.25 -19.12
N GLU A 74 10.54 -11.97 -20.22
CA GLU A 74 10.88 -10.59 -20.60
C GLU A 74 9.66 -9.74 -20.95
N LYS A 75 8.64 -10.32 -21.57
CA LYS A 75 7.39 -9.62 -21.85
C LYS A 75 6.69 -9.20 -20.56
N GLU A 76 6.51 -10.14 -19.62
CA GLU A 76 5.90 -9.85 -18.30
C GLU A 76 6.74 -8.84 -17.50
N ALA A 77 8.06 -8.99 -17.50
CA ALA A 77 8.99 -8.09 -16.83
C ALA A 77 8.90 -6.66 -17.36
N LYS A 78 8.88 -6.46 -18.68
CA LYS A 78 8.73 -5.14 -19.30
C LYS A 78 7.41 -4.47 -18.93
N GLN A 79 6.32 -5.24 -18.93
CA GLN A 79 5.01 -4.72 -18.49
C GLN A 79 5.04 -4.31 -17.02
N ALA A 80 5.58 -5.16 -16.14
CA ALA A 80 5.66 -4.88 -14.71
C ALA A 80 6.52 -3.64 -14.42
N LEU A 81 7.70 -3.52 -15.06
CA LEU A 81 8.57 -2.36 -14.94
C LEU A 81 7.89 -1.06 -15.39
N THR A 82 7.16 -1.12 -16.49
CA THR A 82 6.41 0.04 -17.01
C THR A 82 5.33 0.47 -16.03
N HIS A 83 4.58 -0.48 -15.45
CA HIS A 83 3.52 -0.19 -14.49
C HIS A 83 4.02 0.49 -13.21
N VAL A 84 5.23 0.17 -12.76
CA VAL A 84 5.84 0.84 -11.60
C VAL A 84 6.67 2.08 -12.00
N GLY A 85 6.54 2.55 -13.23
CA GLY A 85 7.18 3.78 -13.71
C GLY A 85 8.69 3.71 -13.93
N VAL A 86 9.27 2.51 -14.11
CA VAL A 86 10.67 2.35 -14.50
C VAL A 86 10.81 2.58 -16.00
N LYS A 87 11.64 3.54 -16.38
CA LYS A 87 11.85 3.90 -17.80
C LYS A 87 12.68 2.84 -18.51
N GLU A 88 12.36 2.58 -19.80
CA GLU A 88 12.95 1.51 -20.60
C GLU A 88 14.50 1.60 -20.70
N PHE A 89 15.06 2.81 -20.75
CA PHE A 89 16.51 2.99 -20.80
C PHE A 89 17.24 2.48 -19.54
N ASN A 90 16.52 2.20 -18.46
CA ASN A 90 17.09 1.60 -17.25
C ASN A 90 17.08 0.07 -17.27
N PHE A 91 16.36 -0.58 -18.19
CA PHE A 91 16.19 -2.04 -18.18
C PHE A 91 17.50 -2.82 -18.34
N LYS A 92 18.46 -2.26 -19.03
CA LYS A 92 19.80 -2.86 -19.26
C LYS A 92 20.87 -2.36 -18.29
N LYS A 93 20.53 -1.46 -17.37
CA LYS A 93 21.45 -0.99 -16.34
C LYS A 93 21.55 -2.00 -15.21
N SER A 94 22.68 -1.99 -14.53
CA SER A 94 22.80 -2.71 -13.26
C SER A 94 21.82 -2.13 -12.22
N PRO A 95 21.12 -2.97 -11.44
CA PRO A 95 20.31 -2.48 -10.32
C PRO A 95 21.10 -1.59 -9.37
N PHE A 96 22.41 -1.81 -9.25
CA PHE A 96 23.28 -1.04 -8.33
C PHE A 96 23.53 0.40 -8.80
N GLU A 97 23.30 0.71 -10.09
CA GLU A 97 23.41 2.07 -10.65
C GLU A 97 22.15 2.92 -10.45
N LEU A 98 21.07 2.31 -9.92
CA LEU A 98 19.80 2.97 -9.72
C LEU A 98 19.73 3.70 -8.38
N SER A 99 18.92 4.76 -8.29
CA SER A 99 18.57 5.37 -7.02
C SER A 99 17.77 4.41 -6.13
N GLY A 100 17.73 4.63 -4.81
CA GLY A 100 16.98 3.79 -3.88
C GLY A 100 15.50 3.63 -4.26
N GLY A 101 14.84 4.72 -4.64
CA GLY A 101 13.44 4.66 -5.11
C GLY A 101 13.27 3.87 -6.41
N GLN A 102 14.22 3.96 -7.34
CA GLN A 102 14.20 3.15 -8.56
C GLN A 102 14.42 1.67 -8.28
N LYS A 103 15.37 1.32 -7.39
CA LYS A 103 15.59 -0.07 -6.93
C LYS A 103 14.33 -0.66 -6.32
N LYS A 104 13.65 0.10 -5.47
CA LYS A 104 12.40 -0.31 -4.85
C LYS A 104 11.31 -0.61 -5.89
N ARG A 105 11.16 0.25 -6.90
CA ARG A 105 10.23 0.02 -8.02
C ARG A 105 10.59 -1.26 -8.80
N VAL A 106 11.87 -1.51 -9.05
CA VAL A 106 12.34 -2.74 -9.70
C VAL A 106 11.99 -3.98 -8.88
N ALA A 107 12.23 -3.95 -7.57
CA ALA A 107 11.91 -5.07 -6.69
C ALA A 107 10.38 -5.34 -6.62
N ILE A 108 9.55 -4.29 -6.59
CA ILE A 108 8.09 -4.44 -6.69
C ILE A 108 7.71 -5.04 -8.06
N ALA A 109 8.34 -4.59 -9.16
CA ALA A 109 8.12 -5.14 -10.48
C ALA A 109 8.46 -6.63 -10.56
N GLY A 110 9.53 -7.09 -9.87
CA GLY A 110 9.91 -8.50 -9.81
C GLY A 110 8.81 -9.40 -9.23
N VAL A 111 8.07 -8.90 -8.25
CA VAL A 111 6.91 -9.61 -7.71
C VAL A 111 5.69 -9.49 -8.63
N LEU A 112 5.43 -8.31 -9.17
CA LEU A 112 4.31 -8.06 -10.10
C LEU A 112 4.40 -8.84 -11.40
N ALA A 113 5.62 -9.09 -11.90
CA ALA A 113 5.86 -9.84 -13.13
C ALA A 113 5.39 -11.31 -13.03
N MET A 114 5.25 -11.84 -11.81
CA MET A 114 4.66 -13.15 -11.55
C MET A 114 3.12 -13.15 -11.68
N ASN A 115 2.51 -12.00 -11.93
CA ASN A 115 1.06 -11.80 -12.09
C ASN A 115 0.23 -12.36 -10.91
N PRO A 116 0.53 -11.97 -9.66
CA PRO A 116 -0.15 -12.49 -8.49
C PRO A 116 -1.60 -12.01 -8.43
N LYS A 117 -2.50 -12.79 -7.81
CA LYS A 117 -3.87 -12.38 -7.49
C LYS A 117 -3.94 -11.45 -6.28
N ILE A 118 -3.03 -11.66 -5.33
CA ILE A 118 -2.90 -10.89 -4.10
C ILE A 118 -1.47 -10.35 -4.04
N LEU A 119 -1.31 -9.05 -3.90
CA LEU A 119 -0.03 -8.40 -3.68
C LEU A 119 0.02 -7.85 -2.26
N ILE A 120 0.93 -8.38 -1.46
CA ILE A 120 1.19 -7.94 -0.10
C ILE A 120 2.42 -7.04 -0.12
N LEU A 121 2.30 -5.85 0.45
CA LEU A 121 3.34 -4.83 0.50
C LEU A 121 3.63 -4.50 1.97
N ASP A 122 4.82 -4.82 2.44
CA ASP A 122 5.28 -4.51 3.80
C ASP A 122 6.10 -3.22 3.78
N GLU A 123 5.52 -2.11 4.25
CA GLU A 123 6.14 -0.78 4.31
C GLU A 123 6.76 -0.34 2.96
N PRO A 124 6.02 -0.36 1.84
CA PRO A 124 6.61 -0.13 0.51
C PRO A 124 7.17 1.27 0.32
N THR A 125 6.79 2.22 1.16
CA THR A 125 7.18 3.64 1.08
C THR A 125 8.31 4.02 2.02
N ALA A 126 8.77 3.09 2.86
CA ALA A 126 9.84 3.36 3.83
C ALA A 126 11.10 3.91 3.14
N GLY A 127 11.64 5.02 3.66
CA GLY A 127 12.86 5.64 3.14
C GLY A 127 12.72 6.42 1.84
N LEU A 128 11.50 6.63 1.33
CA LEU A 128 11.23 7.49 0.18
C LEU A 128 10.93 8.93 0.63
N ASP A 129 11.25 9.87 -0.25
CA ASP A 129 10.76 11.24 -0.15
C ASP A 129 9.24 11.31 -0.38
N PRO A 130 8.55 12.38 0.03
CA PRO A 130 7.08 12.48 -0.09
C PRO A 130 6.57 12.23 -1.51
N LYS A 131 7.25 12.78 -2.52
CA LYS A 131 6.84 12.60 -3.92
C LYS A 131 7.01 11.15 -4.38
N GLY A 132 8.14 10.52 -4.08
CA GLY A 132 8.39 9.11 -4.43
C GLY A 132 7.41 8.15 -3.76
N ARG A 133 6.97 8.49 -2.54
CA ARG A 133 5.96 7.77 -1.79
C ARG A 133 4.59 7.84 -2.49
N ASP A 134 4.11 9.06 -2.78
CA ASP A 134 2.84 9.25 -3.48
C ASP A 134 2.87 8.57 -4.86
N ASP A 135 3.92 8.76 -5.64
CA ASP A 135 4.08 8.14 -6.96
C ASP A 135 3.97 6.60 -6.92
N ILE A 136 4.54 5.93 -5.91
CA ILE A 136 4.45 4.46 -5.78
C ILE A 136 3.04 4.04 -5.38
N LEU A 137 2.43 4.70 -4.39
CA LEU A 137 1.09 4.34 -3.92
C LEU A 137 0.02 4.61 -4.98
N ASP A 138 0.13 5.70 -5.73
CA ASP A 138 -0.77 5.99 -6.86
C ASP A 138 -0.68 4.90 -7.94
N GLN A 139 0.53 4.43 -8.28
CA GLN A 139 0.72 3.33 -9.23
C GLN A 139 0.15 2.01 -8.74
N ILE A 140 0.30 1.70 -7.44
CA ILE A 140 -0.29 0.50 -6.82
C ILE A 140 -1.81 0.59 -6.83
N ALA A 141 -2.38 1.75 -6.50
CA ALA A 141 -3.83 1.97 -6.55
C ALA A 141 -4.37 1.85 -7.98
N GLU A 142 -3.64 2.34 -8.98
CA GLU A 142 -4.00 2.17 -10.39
C GLU A 142 -3.98 0.70 -10.81
N LEU A 143 -2.96 -0.06 -10.40
CA LEU A 143 -2.88 -1.51 -10.64
C LEU A 143 -4.09 -2.26 -10.06
N HIS A 144 -4.50 -1.93 -8.84
CA HIS A 144 -5.71 -2.48 -8.23
C HIS A 144 -6.94 -2.23 -9.11
N LYS A 145 -7.14 -0.98 -9.54
CA LYS A 145 -8.29 -0.57 -10.38
C LYS A 145 -8.29 -1.24 -11.75
N VAL A 146 -7.14 -1.31 -12.40
CA VAL A 146 -7.05 -1.79 -13.80
C VAL A 146 -7.02 -3.31 -13.88
N ARG A 147 -6.29 -3.99 -12.98
CA ARG A 147 -6.09 -5.44 -13.02
C ARG A 147 -7.00 -6.21 -12.06
N GLY A 148 -7.68 -5.54 -11.12
CA GLY A 148 -8.53 -6.19 -10.12
C GLY A 148 -7.76 -7.06 -9.12
N ILE A 149 -6.45 -6.84 -8.96
CA ILE A 149 -5.64 -7.57 -7.97
C ILE A 149 -5.98 -7.08 -6.56
N THR A 150 -6.00 -7.98 -5.60
CA THR A 150 -6.16 -7.60 -4.19
C THR A 150 -4.84 -7.04 -3.66
N ILE A 151 -4.86 -5.85 -3.08
CA ILE A 151 -3.69 -5.26 -2.43
C ILE A 151 -3.84 -5.36 -0.92
N VAL A 152 -2.82 -5.86 -0.23
CA VAL A 152 -2.69 -5.83 1.22
C VAL A 152 -1.52 -4.92 1.55
N LEU A 153 -1.81 -3.74 2.07
CA LEU A 153 -0.81 -2.74 2.44
C LEU A 153 -0.57 -2.81 3.96
N VAL A 154 0.65 -3.08 4.37
CA VAL A 154 1.10 -2.89 5.75
C VAL A 154 1.84 -1.57 5.82
N SER A 155 1.35 -0.66 6.65
CA SER A 155 1.95 0.66 6.83
C SER A 155 1.70 1.18 8.24
N HIS A 156 2.62 2.03 8.72
CA HIS A 156 2.45 2.84 9.92
C HIS A 156 2.11 4.30 9.59
N SER A 157 1.95 4.64 8.32
CA SER A 157 1.48 5.94 7.87
C SER A 157 -0.04 5.99 7.83
N MET A 158 -0.64 6.67 8.77
CA MET A 158 -2.10 6.77 8.86
C MET A 158 -2.69 7.57 7.70
N GLU A 159 -1.94 8.52 7.17
CA GLU A 159 -2.31 9.31 5.99
C GLU A 159 -2.40 8.44 4.73
N ASP A 160 -1.43 7.52 4.53
CA ASP A 160 -1.48 6.58 3.39
C ASP A 160 -2.67 5.63 3.52
N ILE A 161 -2.89 5.10 4.71
CA ILE A 161 -4.02 4.22 4.99
C ILE A 161 -5.34 4.96 4.72
N ALA A 162 -5.50 6.19 5.22
CA ALA A 162 -6.72 6.98 5.00
C ALA A 162 -7.00 7.24 3.52
N LYS A 163 -5.93 7.45 2.72
CA LYS A 163 -6.05 7.83 1.31
C LYS A 163 -6.24 6.63 0.36
N TYR A 164 -5.60 5.48 0.64
CA TYR A 164 -5.44 4.42 -0.35
C TYR A 164 -6.17 3.12 -0.05
N VAL A 165 -6.66 2.89 1.19
CA VAL A 165 -7.31 1.62 1.51
C VAL A 165 -8.80 1.76 1.76
N GLU A 166 -9.56 0.73 1.41
CA GLU A 166 -11.02 0.67 1.61
C GLU A 166 -11.40 -0.04 2.91
N ARG A 167 -10.53 -0.92 3.42
CA ARG A 167 -10.71 -1.70 4.63
C ARG A 167 -9.44 -1.65 5.45
N LEU A 168 -9.57 -1.38 6.74
CA LEU A 168 -8.47 -1.29 7.70
C LEU A 168 -8.64 -2.35 8.79
N ILE A 169 -7.61 -3.18 8.96
CA ILE A 169 -7.50 -4.14 10.06
C ILE A 169 -6.40 -3.65 10.99
N VAL A 170 -6.74 -3.35 12.23
CA VAL A 170 -5.79 -2.94 13.26
C VAL A 170 -5.42 -4.15 14.12
N MET A 171 -4.12 -4.44 14.17
CA MET A 171 -3.57 -5.53 14.97
C MET A 171 -2.96 -4.99 16.26
N ASN A 172 -3.35 -5.54 17.41
CA ASN A 172 -2.76 -5.22 18.70
C ASN A 172 -2.54 -6.51 19.50
N HIS A 173 -1.32 -6.71 20.02
CA HIS A 173 -0.94 -7.91 20.77
C HIS A 173 -1.31 -9.25 20.14
N GLY A 174 -1.30 -9.31 18.79
CA GLY A 174 -1.62 -10.53 18.03
C GLY A 174 -3.09 -10.75 17.71
N GLU A 175 -3.96 -9.84 18.14
CA GLU A 175 -5.40 -9.87 17.89
C GLU A 175 -5.83 -8.76 16.93
N ALA A 176 -6.82 -9.02 16.09
CA ALA A 176 -7.46 -8.00 15.27
C ALA A 176 -8.49 -7.25 16.13
N VAL A 177 -8.16 -6.02 16.52
CA VAL A 177 -8.99 -5.20 17.42
C VAL A 177 -10.01 -4.34 16.67
N PHE A 178 -9.68 -3.94 15.45
CA PHE A 178 -10.60 -3.28 14.53
C PHE A 178 -10.55 -3.93 13.15
N ASP A 179 -11.68 -3.96 12.47
CA ASP A 179 -11.85 -4.43 11.11
C ASP A 179 -13.04 -3.71 10.46
N ASP A 180 -12.80 -2.55 9.87
CA ASP A 180 -13.82 -1.71 9.23
C ASP A 180 -13.16 -0.76 8.21
N THR A 181 -13.93 0.19 7.68
CA THR A 181 -13.41 1.28 6.85
C THR A 181 -12.47 2.18 7.64
N PRO A 182 -11.44 2.80 7.01
CA PRO A 182 -10.55 3.74 7.67
C PRO A 182 -11.30 4.83 8.45
N LYS A 183 -12.34 5.42 7.85
CA LYS A 183 -13.16 6.46 8.47
C LYS A 183 -13.76 6.04 9.81
N LYS A 184 -14.32 4.82 9.88
CA LYS A 184 -14.88 4.30 11.12
C LYS A 184 -13.79 3.95 12.15
N VAL A 185 -12.69 3.36 11.71
CA VAL A 185 -11.58 3.03 12.62
C VAL A 185 -10.98 4.30 13.20
N PHE A 186 -10.72 5.33 12.38
CA PHE A 186 -10.14 6.58 12.85
C PHE A 186 -11.07 7.45 13.69
N SER A 187 -12.40 7.24 13.64
CA SER A 187 -13.31 7.88 14.60
C SER A 187 -13.08 7.43 16.05
N HIS A 188 -12.41 6.26 16.24
CA HIS A 188 -11.96 5.74 17.53
C HIS A 188 -10.53 6.18 17.89
N TYR A 189 -10.09 7.36 17.43
CA TYR A 189 -8.70 7.81 17.56
C TYR A 189 -8.17 7.78 19.02
N LYS A 190 -9.01 8.09 20.01
CA LYS A 190 -8.65 8.02 21.43
C LYS A 190 -8.33 6.61 21.89
N GLU A 191 -9.04 5.62 21.36
CA GLU A 191 -8.77 4.20 21.66
C GLU A 191 -7.50 3.73 20.97
N LEU A 192 -7.27 4.15 19.70
CA LEU A 192 -6.04 3.88 18.97
C LEU A 192 -4.81 4.42 19.73
N GLU A 193 -4.90 5.62 20.31
CA GLU A 193 -3.83 6.20 21.12
C GLU A 193 -3.45 5.33 22.33
N THR A 194 -4.41 4.68 22.98
CA THR A 194 -4.13 3.76 24.11
C THR A 194 -3.32 2.55 23.68
N MET A 195 -3.35 2.21 22.37
CA MET A 195 -2.58 1.12 21.75
C MET A 195 -1.25 1.60 21.18
N GLY A 196 -0.91 2.89 21.33
CA GLY A 196 0.29 3.51 20.75
C GLY A 196 0.18 3.78 19.24
N LEU A 197 -1.04 3.80 18.70
CA LEU A 197 -1.33 4.15 17.31
C LEU A 197 -1.90 5.58 17.24
N ALA A 198 -1.64 6.28 16.14
CA ALA A 198 -2.23 7.58 15.87
C ALA A 198 -3.37 7.45 14.85
N ALA A 199 -4.21 8.47 14.74
CA ALA A 199 -5.04 8.72 13.57
C ALA A 199 -4.33 9.71 12.62
N PRO A 200 -4.82 9.94 11.38
CA PRO A 200 -4.35 11.02 10.53
C PRO A 200 -4.42 12.37 11.26
N GLN A 201 -3.43 13.24 11.05
CA GLN A 201 -3.42 14.55 11.72
C GLN A 201 -4.69 15.36 11.48
N ILE A 202 -5.26 15.21 10.29
CA ILE A 202 -6.49 15.91 9.93
C ILE A 202 -7.68 15.51 10.83
N THR A 203 -7.75 14.26 11.28
CA THR A 203 -8.79 13.79 12.20
C THR A 203 -8.80 14.59 13.50
N TYR A 204 -7.62 14.84 14.09
CA TYR A 204 -7.50 15.65 15.29
C TYR A 204 -7.94 17.10 15.07
N ILE A 205 -7.54 17.69 13.94
CA ILE A 205 -7.92 19.06 13.59
C ILE A 205 -9.44 19.17 13.43
N MET A 206 -10.07 18.23 12.75
CA MET A 206 -11.52 18.27 12.49
C MET A 206 -12.33 18.09 13.79
N HIS A 207 -11.89 17.20 14.69
CA HIS A 207 -12.49 17.09 16.02
C HIS A 207 -12.34 18.37 16.82
N ALA A 208 -11.15 18.99 16.86
CA ALA A 208 -10.94 20.27 17.53
C ALA A 208 -11.82 21.38 16.97
N LEU A 209 -11.94 21.51 15.65
CA LEU A 209 -12.81 22.49 15.01
C LEU A 209 -14.27 22.30 15.39
N LYS A 210 -14.75 21.05 15.46
CA LYS A 210 -16.09 20.72 15.89
C LYS A 210 -16.33 21.08 17.35
N GLU A 211 -15.37 20.78 18.25
CA GLU A 211 -15.42 21.15 19.66
C GLU A 211 -15.46 22.67 19.86
N HIS A 212 -14.83 23.45 18.98
CA HIS A 212 -14.88 24.91 18.98
C HIS A 212 -16.12 25.49 18.26
N GLY A 213 -17.10 24.65 17.92
CA GLY A 213 -18.41 25.08 17.42
C GLY A 213 -18.52 25.23 15.91
N LEU A 214 -17.51 24.86 15.12
CA LEU A 214 -17.67 24.78 13.68
C LEU A 214 -18.47 23.55 13.30
N ASN A 215 -19.45 23.71 12.42
CA ASN A 215 -20.27 22.60 11.91
C ASN A 215 -19.53 21.85 10.78
N VAL A 216 -18.47 21.11 11.15
CA VAL A 216 -17.64 20.33 10.23
C VAL A 216 -17.86 18.83 10.40
N ASP A 217 -17.53 18.04 9.37
CA ASP A 217 -17.48 16.57 9.44
C ASP A 217 -16.23 16.16 10.23
N ALA A 218 -16.42 15.77 11.50
CA ALA A 218 -15.32 15.34 12.37
C ALA A 218 -14.68 14.01 11.92
N ASP A 219 -15.39 13.24 11.09
CA ASP A 219 -14.92 11.94 10.60
C ASP A 219 -14.10 12.05 9.30
N ALA A 220 -13.78 13.29 8.85
CA ALA A 220 -12.88 13.47 7.73
C ALA A 220 -11.47 12.94 8.07
N THR A 221 -10.91 12.16 7.15
CA THR A 221 -9.62 11.47 7.33
C THR A 221 -8.56 11.92 6.34
N THR A 222 -8.96 12.65 5.29
CA THR A 222 -8.06 13.22 4.29
C THR A 222 -8.10 14.75 4.28
N VAL A 223 -7.05 15.38 3.76
CA VAL A 223 -6.96 16.84 3.64
C VAL A 223 -8.05 17.36 2.72
N GLU A 224 -8.37 16.64 1.65
CA GLU A 224 -9.41 16.99 0.69
C GLU A 224 -10.80 17.01 1.33
N GLU A 225 -11.16 15.95 2.07
CA GLU A 225 -12.42 15.88 2.81
C GLU A 225 -12.54 17.00 3.83
N ALA A 226 -11.48 17.25 4.59
CA ALA A 226 -11.46 18.31 5.59
C ALA A 226 -11.62 19.71 4.96
N ARG A 227 -10.88 19.99 3.89
CA ARG A 227 -10.98 21.25 3.13
C ARG A 227 -12.43 21.49 2.70
N ASP A 228 -13.04 20.48 2.07
CA ASP A 228 -14.39 20.61 1.53
C ASP A 228 -15.42 20.80 2.66
N SER A 229 -15.28 20.10 3.77
CA SER A 229 -16.12 20.24 4.96
C SER A 229 -15.95 21.63 5.62
N ILE A 230 -14.72 22.13 5.79
CA ILE A 230 -14.45 23.45 6.36
C ILE A 230 -15.01 24.56 5.46
N LEU A 231 -14.78 24.47 4.14
CA LEU A 231 -15.32 25.46 3.20
C LEU A 231 -16.85 25.48 3.20
N ALA A 232 -17.50 24.33 3.32
CA ALA A 232 -18.96 24.24 3.44
C ALA A 232 -19.46 24.91 4.73
N ALA A 233 -18.81 24.64 5.87
CA ALA A 233 -19.16 25.23 7.16
C ALA A 233 -18.98 26.75 7.17
N LEU A 234 -17.88 27.26 6.60
CA LEU A 234 -17.63 28.71 6.50
C LEU A 234 -18.64 29.42 5.59
N LYS A 235 -19.03 28.80 4.48
CA LYS A 235 -20.08 29.36 3.59
C LYS A 235 -21.44 29.42 4.29
N ALA A 236 -21.77 28.38 5.07
CA ALA A 236 -23.05 28.34 5.80
C ALA A 236 -23.11 29.35 6.97
N SER A 237 -21.97 29.70 7.56
CA SER A 237 -21.90 30.69 8.66
C SER A 237 -21.81 32.15 8.23
N ASP A 238 -21.87 32.44 6.93
CA ASP A 238 -21.67 33.81 6.34
C ASP A 238 -20.38 34.49 6.89
N SER A 239 -19.33 33.70 7.08
CA SER A 239 -18.09 34.07 7.76
C SER A 239 -17.36 35.20 7.00
N PRO A 240 -16.88 36.25 7.70
CA PRO A 240 -16.08 37.33 7.09
C PRO A 240 -14.80 36.86 6.40
N LEU A 241 -14.25 35.73 6.83
CA LEU A 241 -13.01 35.13 6.30
C LEU A 241 -13.08 34.79 4.80
N LEU A 242 -14.29 34.59 4.24
CA LEU A 242 -14.46 34.34 2.81
C LEU A 242 -14.54 35.62 1.99
N LYS A 243 -14.73 36.79 2.63
CA LYS A 243 -14.86 38.08 1.94
C LYS A 243 -13.50 38.73 1.66
N GLU A 244 -12.45 38.37 2.39
CA GLU A 244 -11.10 38.94 2.25
C GLU A 244 -10.19 38.20 1.25
N GLY A 245 -10.47 36.93 0.92
CA GLY A 245 -9.66 36.12 0.01
C GLY A 245 -9.88 36.35 -1.49
N GLY A 246 -10.74 37.30 -1.87
CA GLY A 246 -11.09 37.60 -3.26
C GLY A 246 -10.35 38.78 -3.92
N ALA A 247 -9.39 39.42 -3.23
CA ALA A 247 -8.79 40.67 -3.67
C ALA A 247 -7.26 40.64 -3.86
N GLU A 248 -6.64 39.47 -4.16
CA GLU A 248 -5.29 39.49 -4.74
C GLU A 248 -5.23 38.47 -5.90
N LYS A 249 -5.28 39.11 -7.09
CA LYS A 249 -4.87 38.49 -8.35
C LYS A 249 -3.42 38.81 -8.62
#